data_2aec51ef320477fb5f4991160ca6ae5f
#
_entry.id   2aec51ef320477fb5f4991160ca6ae5f
#
_cell.length_a   1.000
_cell.length_b   1.000
_cell.length_c   1.000
_cell.angle_alpha   90.00
_cell.angle_beta   90.00
_cell.angle_gamma   90.00
#
_symmetry.space_group_name_H-M   'P 1'
#
loop_
_entity.id
_entity.type
_entity.pdbx_description
1 polymer ?
#
loop_
_entity_poly.entity_id
_entity_poly.type
_entity_poly.pdbx_seq_one_letter_code
_entity_poly.pdbx_strand_id
1 'polypeptide(L)'
;RILNNVAEAEDVLQESFIDAFKHIHHFENRSSFGSWLKQIVVNKSISALRKSKMQLVDIDGTQVHELPQEEWVDEKEIQMKVAEVKKAMAELPDGYRTVLSLYLFEGYDHEEIAGILQVKESTARTQYIRAKQKLLAKLKNENRS
;
A
#
# COMPACT_ATOMS: atom_id res chain seq x y z
N ARG A 1 2.01 -5.67 6.29
CA ARG A 1 1.09 -5.68 5.13
C ARG A 1 1.80 -5.40 3.82
N ILE A 2 2.68 -4.39 3.80
CA ILE A 2 3.47 -4.09 2.61
C ILE A 2 4.44 -5.24 2.33
N LEU A 3 5.15 -5.68 3.35
CA LEU A 3 6.01 -6.85 3.29
C LEU A 3 5.20 -8.07 3.72
N ASN A 4 5.01 -9.00 2.82
CA ASN A 4 4.23 -10.21 3.08
C ASN A 4 5.09 -11.32 3.68
N ASN A 5 6.08 -10.93 4.47
CA ASN A 5 7.03 -11.82 5.14
C ASN A 5 7.31 -11.25 6.54
N VAL A 6 7.00 -12.01 7.58
CA VAL A 6 7.12 -11.56 8.96
C VAL A 6 8.57 -11.25 9.34
N ALA A 7 9.52 -12.09 8.91
CA ALA A 7 10.93 -11.86 9.22
C ALA A 7 11.44 -10.58 8.58
N GLU A 8 11.11 -10.32 7.31
CA GLU A 8 11.49 -9.08 6.64
C GLU A 8 10.81 -7.87 7.28
N ALA A 9 9.54 -7.99 7.67
CA ALA A 9 8.83 -6.91 8.33
C ALA A 9 9.47 -6.56 9.67
N GLU A 10 9.88 -7.56 10.44
CA GLU A 10 10.57 -7.34 11.71
C GLU A 10 11.92 -6.66 11.51
N ASP A 11 12.69 -7.07 10.50
CA ASP A 11 13.98 -6.45 10.17
C ASP A 11 13.79 -4.99 9.77
N VAL A 12 12.81 -4.70 8.93
CA VAL A 12 12.49 -3.34 8.53
C VAL A 12 12.08 -2.49 9.73
N LEU A 13 11.29 -3.05 10.63
CA LEU A 13 10.86 -2.34 11.83
C LEU A 13 12.05 -2.00 12.72
N GLN A 14 12.97 -2.94 12.96
CA GLN A 14 14.18 -2.70 13.73
C GLN A 14 15.07 -1.64 13.08
N GLU A 15 15.30 -1.74 11.77
CA GLU A 15 16.08 -0.73 11.04
C GLU A 15 15.42 0.65 11.10
N SER A 16 14.09 0.70 11.05
CA SER A 16 13.34 1.95 11.14
C SER A 16 13.53 2.62 12.50
N PHE A 17 13.48 1.85 13.58
CA PHE A 17 13.75 2.38 14.92
C PHE A 17 15.19 2.89 15.05
N ILE A 18 16.15 2.14 14.55
CA ILE A 18 17.56 2.58 14.57
C ILE A 18 17.72 3.90 13.81
N ASP A 19 17.14 4.01 12.62
CA ASP A 19 17.20 5.25 11.85
C ASP A 19 16.48 6.39 12.54
N ALA A 20 15.35 6.13 13.16
CA ALA A 20 14.61 7.14 13.92
C ALA A 20 15.48 7.70 15.06
N PHE A 21 16.15 6.82 15.81
CA PHE A 21 17.05 7.26 16.88
C PHE A 21 18.24 8.05 16.37
N LYS A 22 18.81 7.66 15.25
CA LYS A 22 19.95 8.39 14.65
C LYS A 22 19.56 9.77 14.14
N HIS A 23 18.32 9.94 13.70
CA HIS A 23 17.86 11.18 13.07
C HIS A 23 16.80 11.90 13.89
N ILE A 24 16.66 11.58 15.18
CA ILE A 24 15.62 12.17 16.02
C ILE A 24 15.76 13.71 16.11
N HIS A 25 16.96 14.23 15.98
CA HIS A 25 17.19 15.66 15.95
C HIS A 25 16.69 16.34 14.67
N HIS A 26 16.41 15.56 13.62
CA HIS A 26 15.79 16.06 12.40
C HIS A 26 14.25 16.09 12.51
N PHE A 27 13.71 15.55 13.59
CA PHE A 27 12.28 15.65 13.86
C PHE A 27 11.94 17.08 14.29
N GLU A 28 11.24 17.80 13.40
CA GLU A 28 10.98 19.24 13.57
C GLU A 28 9.64 19.55 14.22
N ASN A 29 8.97 18.58 14.82
CA ASN A 29 7.64 18.75 15.45
C ASN A 29 6.55 19.27 14.50
N ARG A 30 6.73 19.12 13.18
CA ARG A 30 5.73 19.51 12.19
C ARG A 30 4.58 18.50 12.09
N SER A 31 4.81 17.30 12.57
CA SER A 31 3.85 16.21 12.63
C SER A 31 4.02 15.50 13.95
N SER A 32 3.11 14.60 14.28
CA SER A 32 3.29 13.76 15.46
C SER A 32 4.49 12.83 15.27
N PHE A 33 5.13 12.46 16.38
CA PHE A 33 6.24 11.50 16.35
C PHE A 33 5.80 10.20 15.67
N GLY A 34 4.58 9.73 15.97
CA GLY A 34 4.04 8.52 15.35
C GLY A 34 3.95 8.60 13.84
N SER A 35 3.48 9.74 13.31
CA SER A 35 3.41 9.95 11.86
C SER A 35 4.78 10.00 11.21
N TRP A 36 5.74 10.65 11.86
CA TRP A 36 7.11 10.72 11.39
C TRP A 36 7.76 9.33 11.35
N LEU A 37 7.62 8.55 12.42
CA LEU A 37 8.12 7.18 12.49
C LEU A 37 7.46 6.30 11.44
N LYS A 38 6.15 6.44 11.25
CA LYS A 38 5.39 5.70 10.25
C LYS A 38 5.94 5.93 8.85
N GLN A 39 6.27 7.17 8.49
CA GLN A 39 6.88 7.46 7.20
C GLN A 39 8.21 6.72 7.01
N ILE A 40 9.03 6.65 8.04
CA ILE A 40 10.29 5.90 7.99
C ILE A 40 10.02 4.43 7.73
N VAL A 41 9.08 3.82 8.45
CA VAL A 41 8.73 2.41 8.29
C VAL A 41 8.19 2.13 6.89
N VAL A 42 7.29 2.97 6.39
CA VAL A 42 6.71 2.83 5.05
C VAL A 42 7.79 2.92 3.98
N ASN A 43 8.64 3.93 4.06
CA ASN A 43 9.71 4.13 3.09
C ASN A 43 10.70 2.96 3.07
N LYS A 44 11.07 2.44 4.22
CA LYS A 44 11.95 1.28 4.31
C LYS A 44 11.29 0.00 3.80
N SER A 45 10.00 -0.18 4.06
CA SER A 45 9.25 -1.32 3.56
C SER A 45 9.21 -1.32 2.03
N ILE A 46 8.96 -0.17 1.43
CA ILE A 46 8.93 -0.02 -0.03
C ILE A 46 10.32 -0.24 -0.62
N SER A 47 11.37 0.27 0.03
CA SER A 47 12.75 0.05 -0.40
C SER A 47 13.11 -1.44 -0.36
N ALA A 48 12.67 -2.17 0.68
CA ALA A 48 12.89 -3.61 0.78
C ALA A 48 12.18 -4.37 -0.34
N LEU A 49 10.96 -3.99 -0.68
CA LEU A 49 10.23 -4.59 -1.80
C LEU A 49 10.94 -4.34 -3.13
N ARG A 50 11.47 -3.14 -3.35
CA ARG A 50 12.20 -2.82 -4.57
C ARG A 50 13.47 -3.65 -4.72
N LYS A 51 14.16 -3.91 -3.60
CA LYS A 51 15.34 -4.79 -3.61
C LYS A 51 14.98 -6.23 -3.97
N SER A 52 13.79 -6.70 -3.60
CA SER A 52 13.30 -8.03 -3.95
C SER A 52 12.58 -8.06 -5.30
N LYS A 53 12.80 -7.02 -6.13
CA LYS A 53 12.23 -6.88 -7.48
C LYS A 53 10.71 -6.83 -7.49
N MET A 54 10.14 -6.04 -6.59
CA MET A 54 8.72 -5.71 -6.68
C MET A 54 8.44 -5.13 -8.05
N GLN A 55 7.63 -5.85 -8.83
CA GLN A 55 7.09 -5.28 -10.03
C GLN A 55 5.80 -4.57 -9.65
N LEU A 56 5.83 -3.25 -9.69
CA LEU A 56 4.60 -2.52 -9.90
C LEU A 56 4.06 -3.05 -11.22
N VAL A 57 2.85 -3.58 -11.20
CA VAL A 57 2.22 -4.05 -12.42
C VAL A 57 2.34 -2.92 -13.44
N ASP A 58 3.02 -3.23 -14.54
CA ASP A 58 3.33 -2.23 -15.54
C ASP A 58 2.04 -1.68 -16.12
N ILE A 59 1.75 -0.43 -15.77
CA ILE A 59 0.57 0.26 -16.26
C ILE A 59 0.89 1.00 -17.54
N ASP A 60 2.17 1.17 -17.85
CA ASP A 60 2.58 1.99 -18.98
C ASP A 60 2.18 1.40 -20.33
N GLY A 61 1.96 0.10 -20.40
CA GLY A 61 1.46 -0.54 -21.61
C GLY A 61 -0.04 -0.71 -21.65
N THR A 62 -0.72 -0.50 -20.55
CA THR A 62 -2.16 -0.61 -20.52
C THR A 62 -2.75 0.78 -20.58
N GLN A 63 -3.37 1.05 -21.66
CA GLN A 63 -4.13 2.25 -21.82
C GLN A 63 -5.06 2.37 -20.62
N VAL A 64 -4.87 3.46 -19.89
CA VAL A 64 -5.81 3.88 -18.87
C VAL A 64 -7.06 4.33 -19.63
N HIS A 65 -7.72 3.39 -20.28
CA HIS A 65 -9.04 3.67 -20.78
C HIS A 65 -9.94 3.74 -19.59
N GLU A 66 -10.59 4.84 -19.49
CA GLU A 66 -11.78 5.13 -18.73
C GLU A 66 -12.27 3.88 -17.98
N LEU A 67 -11.69 3.63 -16.81
CA LEU A 67 -12.33 2.74 -15.89
C LEU A 67 -13.68 3.37 -15.60
N PRO A 68 -14.76 2.65 -15.89
CA PRO A 68 -16.08 3.22 -15.64
C PRO A 68 -16.16 3.72 -14.22
N GLN A 69 -16.50 4.98 -14.05
CA GLN A 69 -16.72 5.56 -12.73
C GLN A 69 -17.79 4.80 -11.93
N GLU A 70 -18.42 3.85 -12.57
CA GLU A 70 -19.56 3.13 -12.02
C GLU A 70 -19.20 1.96 -11.12
N GLU A 71 -17.93 1.55 -11.06
CA GLU A 71 -17.55 0.54 -10.09
C GLU A 71 -17.25 1.17 -8.74
N TRP A 72 -18.26 1.75 -8.16
CA TRP A 72 -18.20 2.24 -6.80
C TRP A 72 -18.13 1.04 -5.87
N VAL A 73 -16.94 0.81 -5.37
CA VAL A 73 -16.78 -0.11 -4.26
C VAL A 73 -17.00 0.70 -3.01
N ASP A 74 -17.99 0.29 -2.24
CA ASP A 74 -18.23 0.91 -0.93
C ASP A 74 -17.04 0.56 -0.02
N GLU A 75 -16.19 1.55 0.24
CA GLU A 75 -15.04 1.39 1.13
C GLU A 75 -15.45 0.97 2.53
N LYS A 76 -16.67 1.32 2.97
CA LYS A 76 -17.22 0.85 4.25
C LYS A 76 -17.42 -0.65 4.26
N GLU A 77 -17.89 -1.22 3.16
CA GLU A 77 -18.08 -2.66 3.05
C GLU A 77 -16.75 -3.40 3.17
N ILE A 78 -15.69 -2.87 2.59
CA ILE A 78 -14.33 -3.40 2.75
C ILE A 78 -13.90 -3.31 4.21
N GLN A 79 -14.11 -2.18 4.86
CA GLN A 79 -13.69 -1.96 6.25
C GLN A 79 -14.38 -2.90 7.24
N MET A 80 -15.61 -3.28 6.98
CA MET A 80 -16.39 -4.16 7.87
C MET A 80 -15.85 -5.58 7.95
N LYS A 81 -15.05 -5.99 6.97
CA LYS A 81 -14.50 -7.36 6.89
C LYS A 81 -12.97 -7.37 6.94
N VAL A 82 -12.40 -6.64 7.87
CA VAL A 82 -10.96 -6.38 7.93
C VAL A 82 -10.11 -7.65 7.91
N ALA A 83 -10.49 -8.69 8.65
CA ALA A 83 -9.71 -9.94 8.69
C ALA A 83 -9.70 -10.65 7.33
N GLU A 84 -10.85 -10.70 6.66
CA GLU A 84 -10.97 -11.31 5.33
C GLU A 84 -10.21 -10.48 4.29
N VAL A 85 -10.30 -9.16 4.39
CA VAL A 85 -9.60 -8.24 3.50
C VAL A 85 -8.09 -8.42 3.63
N LYS A 86 -7.56 -8.47 4.84
CA LYS A 86 -6.13 -8.67 5.07
C LYS A 86 -5.63 -9.97 4.47
N LYS A 87 -6.40 -11.04 4.63
CA LYS A 87 -6.07 -12.35 4.04
C LYS A 87 -6.05 -12.29 2.53
N ALA A 88 -7.08 -11.71 1.92
CA ALA A 88 -7.15 -11.56 0.47
C ALA A 88 -6.03 -10.68 -0.07
N MET A 89 -5.71 -9.60 0.64
CA MET A 89 -4.60 -8.71 0.27
C MET A 89 -3.26 -9.42 0.25
N ALA A 90 -3.03 -10.34 1.20
CA ALA A 90 -1.78 -11.09 1.25
C ALA A 90 -1.56 -11.94 0.00
N GLU A 91 -2.62 -12.28 -0.71
CA GLU A 91 -2.57 -13.08 -1.95
C GLU A 91 -2.42 -12.22 -3.21
N LEU A 92 -2.52 -10.90 -3.10
CA LEU A 92 -2.38 -10.00 -4.23
C LEU A 92 -0.92 -9.78 -4.61
N PRO A 93 -0.64 -9.45 -5.88
CA PRO A 93 0.69 -8.99 -6.29
C PRO A 93 1.17 -7.82 -5.43
N ASP A 94 2.48 -7.73 -5.23
CA ASP A 94 3.09 -6.74 -4.33
C ASP A 94 2.67 -5.30 -4.64
N GLY A 95 2.59 -4.93 -5.90
CA GLY A 95 2.19 -3.57 -6.30
C GLY A 95 0.78 -3.24 -5.86
N TYR A 96 -0.16 -4.13 -6.10
CA TYR A 96 -1.56 -3.93 -5.69
C TYR A 96 -1.70 -3.92 -4.18
N ARG A 97 -1.05 -4.87 -3.50
CA ARG A 97 -1.07 -4.93 -2.04
C ARG A 97 -0.51 -3.64 -1.43
N THR A 98 0.58 -3.14 -1.98
CA THR A 98 1.22 -1.91 -1.48
C THR A 98 0.28 -0.71 -1.60
N VAL A 99 -0.32 -0.50 -2.77
CA VAL A 99 -1.22 0.64 -2.98
C VAL A 99 -2.42 0.57 -2.07
N LEU A 100 -3.04 -0.61 -1.95
CA LEU A 100 -4.18 -0.79 -1.06
C LEU A 100 -3.80 -0.55 0.41
N SER A 101 -2.65 -1.05 0.83
CA SER A 101 -2.16 -0.85 2.19
C SER A 101 -1.95 0.63 2.50
N LEU A 102 -1.34 1.36 1.59
CA LEU A 102 -1.09 2.78 1.77
C LEU A 102 -2.38 3.59 1.85
N TYR A 103 -3.34 3.27 1.03
CA TYR A 103 -4.60 4.00 0.99
C TYR A 103 -5.55 3.61 2.13
N LEU A 104 -5.84 2.30 2.28
CA LEU A 104 -6.87 1.83 3.21
C LEU A 104 -6.40 1.79 4.67
N PHE A 105 -5.16 1.41 4.91
CA PHE A 105 -4.67 1.20 6.27
C PHE A 105 -3.80 2.34 6.78
N GLU A 106 -2.99 2.93 5.89
CA GLU A 106 -2.08 4.00 6.27
C GLU A 106 -2.67 5.40 6.07
N GLY A 107 -3.78 5.50 5.34
CA GLY A 107 -4.52 6.75 5.20
C GLY A 107 -3.92 7.77 4.24
N TYR A 108 -3.04 7.36 3.35
CA TYR A 108 -2.48 8.27 2.34
C TYR A 108 -3.45 8.45 1.18
N ASP A 109 -3.50 9.65 0.61
CA ASP A 109 -4.25 9.90 -0.61
C ASP A 109 -3.44 9.52 -1.87
N HIS A 110 -4.06 9.63 -3.03
CA HIS A 110 -3.41 9.22 -4.29
C HIS A 110 -2.17 10.05 -4.62
N GLU A 111 -2.20 11.34 -4.30
CA GLU A 111 -1.06 12.23 -4.52
C GLU A 111 0.12 11.83 -3.64
N GLU A 112 -0.14 11.56 -2.36
CA GLU A 112 0.87 11.11 -1.43
C GLU A 112 1.45 9.76 -1.82
N ILE A 113 0.60 8.82 -2.23
CA ILE A 113 1.02 7.49 -2.70
C ILE A 113 1.89 7.63 -3.95
N ALA A 114 1.50 8.50 -4.88
CA ALA A 114 2.30 8.77 -6.08
C ALA A 114 3.71 9.25 -5.71
N GLY A 115 3.80 10.16 -4.75
CA GLY A 115 5.10 10.63 -4.26
C GLY A 115 5.93 9.53 -3.61
N ILE A 116 5.29 8.70 -2.78
CA ILE A 116 5.96 7.57 -2.10
C ILE A 116 6.49 6.56 -3.11
N LEU A 117 5.67 6.20 -4.09
CA LEU A 117 6.01 5.19 -5.10
C LEU A 117 6.81 5.76 -6.28
N GLN A 118 6.97 7.08 -6.34
CA GLN A 118 7.67 7.76 -7.44
C GLN A 118 7.04 7.47 -8.80
N VAL A 119 5.72 7.59 -8.83
CA VAL A 119 4.92 7.44 -10.05
C VAL A 119 4.01 8.66 -10.20
N LYS A 120 3.34 8.78 -11.34
CA LYS A 120 2.36 9.85 -11.55
C LYS A 120 1.12 9.59 -10.70
N GLU A 121 0.42 10.66 -10.32
CA GLU A 121 -0.84 10.54 -9.56
C GLU A 121 -1.87 9.70 -10.32
N SER A 122 -1.99 9.90 -11.62
CA SER A 122 -2.89 9.11 -12.47
C SER A 122 -2.54 7.61 -12.42
N THR A 123 -1.25 7.28 -12.39
CA THR A 123 -0.77 5.91 -12.25
C THR A 123 -1.17 5.32 -10.90
N ALA A 124 -0.95 6.07 -9.83
CA ALA A 124 -1.32 5.63 -8.48
C ALA A 124 -2.82 5.38 -8.37
N ARG A 125 -3.62 6.29 -8.91
CA ARG A 125 -5.08 6.16 -8.92
C ARG A 125 -5.55 4.93 -9.70
N THR A 126 -4.98 4.70 -10.86
CA THR A 126 -5.31 3.53 -11.69
C THR A 126 -4.92 2.23 -11.00
N GLN A 127 -3.73 2.18 -10.38
CA GLN A 127 -3.30 1.04 -9.60
C GLN A 127 -4.28 0.75 -8.46
N TYR A 128 -4.70 1.79 -7.76
CA TYR A 128 -5.65 1.63 -6.68
C TYR A 128 -6.97 1.03 -7.15
N ILE A 129 -7.52 1.55 -8.25
CA ILE A 129 -8.79 1.07 -8.80
C ILE A 129 -8.66 -0.41 -9.21
N ARG A 130 -7.60 -0.76 -9.91
CA ARG A 130 -7.34 -2.15 -10.31
C ARG A 130 -7.14 -3.07 -9.11
N ALA A 131 -6.40 -2.60 -8.12
CA ALA A 131 -6.17 -3.35 -6.90
C ALA A 131 -7.49 -3.62 -6.17
N LYS A 132 -8.37 -2.62 -6.09
CA LYS A 132 -9.71 -2.77 -5.53
C LYS A 132 -10.53 -3.83 -6.25
N GLN A 133 -10.53 -3.78 -7.58
CA GLN A 133 -11.24 -4.76 -8.40
C GLN A 133 -10.75 -6.17 -8.14
N LYS A 134 -9.44 -6.35 -8.09
CA LYS A 134 -8.83 -7.66 -7.81
C LYS A 134 -9.18 -8.15 -6.41
N LEU A 135 -9.12 -7.26 -5.43
CA LEU A 135 -9.48 -7.57 -4.05
C LEU A 135 -10.93 -8.04 -3.95
N LEU A 136 -11.84 -7.30 -4.56
CA LEU A 136 -13.27 -7.65 -4.55
C LEU A 136 -13.55 -8.98 -5.24
N ALA A 137 -12.88 -9.25 -6.36
CA ALA A 137 -13.00 -10.52 -7.05
C ALA A 137 -12.60 -11.69 -6.15
N LYS A 138 -11.51 -11.54 -5.40
CA LYS A 138 -11.07 -12.56 -4.44
C LYS A 138 -12.06 -12.75 -3.31
N LEU A 139 -12.57 -11.66 -2.75
CA LEU A 139 -13.55 -11.73 -1.66
C LEU A 139 -14.86 -12.40 -2.10
N LYS A 140 -15.32 -12.12 -3.31
CA LYS A 140 -16.50 -12.75 -3.88
C LYS A 140 -16.30 -14.25 -4.10
N ASN A 141 -15.13 -14.64 -4.58
CA ASN A 141 -14.81 -16.04 -4.82
C ASN A 141 -14.74 -16.85 -3.51
N GLU A 142 -14.20 -16.27 -2.46
CA GLU A 142 -14.14 -16.91 -1.15
C GLU A 142 -15.52 -17.09 -0.54
N ASN A 143 -16.44 -16.16 -0.79
CA ASN A 143 -17.81 -16.24 -0.28
C ASN A 143 -18.68 -17.25 -1.04
N ARG A 144 -18.25 -17.74 -2.19
CA ARG A 144 -18.99 -18.70 -3.02
C ARG A 144 -18.61 -20.15 -2.78
N SER A 145 -17.56 -20.39 -2.03
CA SER A 145 -17.09 -21.76 -1.75
C SER A 145 -17.71 -22.34 -0.49
#